data_7d07d577869d01ef8198889e26a876c9
#
_entry.id   7d07d577869d01ef8198889e26a876c9
#
_cell.length_a   1.000
_cell.length_b   1.000
_cell.length_c   1.000
_cell.angle_alpha   90.00
_cell.angle_beta   90.00
_cell.angle_gamma   90.00
#
_symmetry.space_group_name_H-M   'P 1'
#
loop_
_entity.id
_entity.type
_entity.pdbx_description
1 polymer ?
#
loop_
_entity_poly.entity_id
_entity_poly.type
_entity_poly.pdbx_seq_one_letter_code
_entity_poly.pdbx_strand_id
1 'polypeptide(L)'
;RYVKLTVFESKDGFLPSSKEFVINGTNADKNIALGKQCTNVVLQKDHNPNDALDGNMSTYWIADNEQFPQSLTVDLEEVCTLSGIQQIFKDHDSWKFKIEGSNDELHWAVLVDNTDGISGFDFKTPVSGEFRYIRLTILGSAKGYWAHSCEFRVFGTEKDVVSLGGRELEDLAFNALAATSSFCDNNHTQKKAFDGDNTTFWYADNNAYPQWLCADLGLPCDVRNIKQTFVEKDVWSFIIEGSNDNKKWDLLADCRSGIAGTEYVKELNGVY
;
A
#
# COMPACT_ATOMS: atom_id res chain seq x y z
N ARG A 1 -6.52 5.70 2.41
CA ARG A 1 -5.17 5.95 1.90
C ARG A 1 -4.45 7.06 2.68
N TYR A 2 -5.10 8.20 2.90
CA TYR A 2 -4.52 9.32 3.64
C TYR A 2 -5.15 9.43 5.01
N VAL A 3 -4.34 9.66 6.05
CA VAL A 3 -4.83 9.96 7.40
C VAL A 3 -4.13 11.23 7.89
N LYS A 4 -4.93 12.19 8.36
CA LYS A 4 -4.47 13.53 8.74
C LYS A 4 -4.89 13.87 10.16
N LEU A 5 -3.93 14.28 10.98
CA LEU A 5 -4.13 14.95 12.26
C LEU A 5 -4.12 16.46 12.03
N THR A 6 -5.12 17.18 12.52
CA THR A 6 -5.15 18.65 12.54
C THR A 6 -5.31 19.11 13.97
N VAL A 7 -4.33 19.84 14.50
CA VAL A 7 -4.31 20.39 15.87
C VAL A 7 -4.75 21.84 15.83
N PHE A 8 -5.77 22.18 16.62
CA PHE A 8 -6.37 23.53 16.67
C PHE A 8 -5.94 24.35 17.87
N GLU A 9 -5.55 23.70 18.98
CA GLU A 9 -5.21 24.40 20.20
C GLU A 9 -4.47 23.47 21.18
N SER A 10 -3.57 24.06 21.97
CA SER A 10 -3.03 23.54 23.21
C SER A 10 -3.42 24.51 24.32
N LYS A 11 -3.99 24.04 25.42
CA LYS A 11 -4.47 24.87 26.53
C LYS A 11 -3.37 25.74 27.13
N ASP A 12 -2.16 25.19 27.26
CA ASP A 12 -1.00 25.87 27.85
C ASP A 12 -0.08 26.52 26.80
N GLY A 13 -0.49 26.51 25.50
CA GLY A 13 0.19 27.18 24.39
C GLY A 13 1.42 26.46 23.87
N PHE A 14 1.53 25.12 24.06
CA PHE A 14 2.62 24.34 23.50
C PHE A 14 2.54 24.28 21.97
N LEU A 15 3.69 24.06 21.34
CA LEU A 15 3.74 23.80 19.89
C LEU A 15 3.02 22.50 19.54
N PRO A 16 2.26 22.46 18.45
CA PRO A 16 1.73 21.21 17.90
C PRO A 16 2.85 20.19 17.67
N SER A 17 2.65 18.99 18.18
CA SER A 17 3.70 17.96 18.19
C SER A 17 3.13 16.55 18.00
N SER A 18 3.97 15.63 17.57
CA SER A 18 3.69 14.19 17.59
C SER A 18 4.99 13.42 17.79
N LYS A 19 5.06 12.61 18.85
CA LYS A 19 6.10 11.59 19.02
C LYS A 19 5.84 10.45 18.04
N GLU A 20 4.62 9.92 18.09
CA GLU A 20 4.17 8.86 17.22
C GLU A 20 2.71 9.07 16.83
N PHE A 21 2.45 8.94 15.52
CA PHE A 21 1.11 8.89 14.98
C PHE A 21 0.91 7.53 14.30
N VAL A 22 0.56 6.53 15.12
CA VAL A 22 0.40 5.13 14.75
C VAL A 22 -0.99 4.91 14.15
N ILE A 23 -1.05 4.26 13.01
CA ILE A 23 -2.29 3.94 12.29
C ILE A 23 -2.34 2.43 12.09
N ASN A 24 -2.96 1.73 13.02
CA ASN A 24 -3.06 0.29 12.96
C ASN A 24 -4.22 -0.17 12.10
N GLY A 25 -3.96 -1.17 11.28
CA GLY A 25 -4.96 -1.70 10.38
C GLY A 25 -4.47 -2.90 9.61
N THR A 26 -5.22 -3.24 8.58
CA THR A 26 -4.83 -4.25 7.62
C THR A 26 -4.83 -3.64 6.24
N ASN A 27 -3.76 -3.84 5.51
CA ASN A 27 -3.74 -3.46 4.11
C ASN A 27 -4.55 -4.51 3.33
N ALA A 28 -5.76 -4.15 2.90
CA ALA A 28 -6.57 -5.01 2.05
C ALA A 28 -5.90 -5.25 0.68
N ASP A 29 -4.98 -4.37 0.32
CA ASP A 29 -4.22 -4.40 -0.93
C ASP A 29 -2.74 -4.75 -0.71
N LYS A 30 -2.40 -5.59 0.29
CA LYS A 30 -1.05 -6.12 0.42
C LYS A 30 -0.66 -6.84 -0.88
N ASN A 31 0.51 -6.53 -1.44
CA ASN A 31 1.07 -7.32 -2.53
C ASN A 31 1.53 -8.68 -1.98
N ILE A 32 0.62 -9.67 -2.04
CA ILE A 32 0.87 -11.04 -1.54
C ILE A 32 1.78 -11.85 -2.46
N ALA A 33 2.12 -11.33 -3.66
CA ALA A 33 3.09 -11.94 -4.57
C ALA A 33 4.53 -11.46 -4.29
N LEU A 34 4.73 -10.44 -3.46
CA LEU A 34 6.06 -9.88 -3.19
C LEU A 34 6.99 -10.94 -2.58
N GLY A 35 8.13 -11.17 -3.25
CA GLY A 35 9.13 -12.15 -2.84
C GLY A 35 8.75 -13.61 -3.02
N LYS A 36 7.57 -13.91 -3.60
CA LYS A 36 7.17 -15.28 -3.96
C LYS A 36 7.96 -15.79 -5.16
N GLN A 37 7.82 -17.08 -5.46
CA GLN A 37 8.54 -17.73 -6.54
C GLN A 37 7.68 -17.88 -7.79
N CYS A 38 8.28 -17.61 -8.93
CA CYS A 38 7.69 -17.98 -10.22
C CYS A 38 7.96 -19.43 -10.55
N THR A 39 6.94 -20.13 -11.07
CA THR A 39 7.02 -21.47 -11.61
C THR A 39 6.82 -21.47 -13.12
N ASN A 40 7.29 -22.52 -13.82
CA ASN A 40 7.07 -22.76 -15.25
C ASN A 40 7.49 -21.61 -16.19
N VAL A 41 8.69 -21.06 -15.99
CA VAL A 41 9.18 -19.91 -16.76
C VAL A 41 10.44 -20.26 -17.53
N VAL A 42 10.48 -19.85 -18.79
CA VAL A 42 11.71 -19.80 -19.58
C VAL A 42 12.35 -18.43 -19.39
N LEU A 43 13.63 -18.38 -19.06
CA LEU A 43 14.34 -17.15 -18.70
C LEU A 43 15.50 -16.83 -19.63
N GLN A 44 15.67 -15.56 -19.93
CA GLN A 44 16.90 -15.05 -20.51
C GLN A 44 17.99 -15.00 -19.44
N LYS A 45 19.23 -15.27 -19.85
CA LYS A 45 20.38 -15.10 -18.94
C LYS A 45 20.39 -13.68 -18.37
N ASP A 46 20.58 -13.57 -17.06
CA ASP A 46 20.63 -12.33 -16.28
C ASP A 46 19.29 -11.61 -16.04
N HIS A 47 18.14 -12.25 -16.37
CA HIS A 47 16.79 -11.74 -16.08
C HIS A 47 15.95 -12.83 -15.41
N ASN A 48 15.97 -12.84 -14.07
CA ASN A 48 15.27 -13.84 -13.28
C ASN A 48 13.74 -13.58 -13.33
N PRO A 49 12.89 -14.61 -13.49
CA PRO A 49 11.43 -14.43 -13.37
C PRO A 49 10.98 -13.77 -12.07
N ASN A 50 11.69 -14.05 -10.98
CA ASN A 50 11.39 -13.44 -9.67
C ASN A 50 11.67 -11.94 -9.61
N ASP A 51 12.42 -11.36 -10.58
CA ASP A 51 12.59 -9.92 -10.72
C ASP A 51 11.26 -9.20 -11.03
N ALA A 52 10.25 -9.93 -11.51
CA ALA A 52 8.89 -9.40 -11.66
C ALA A 52 8.09 -9.37 -10.33
N LEU A 53 8.65 -9.87 -9.22
CA LEU A 53 8.00 -10.01 -7.92
C LEU A 53 8.83 -9.42 -6.77
N ASP A 54 9.92 -8.70 -7.06
CA ASP A 54 10.89 -8.25 -6.06
C ASP A 54 10.60 -6.84 -5.50
N GLY A 55 9.60 -6.14 -6.06
CA GLY A 55 9.23 -4.78 -5.66
C GLY A 55 10.16 -3.69 -6.22
N ASN A 56 11.11 -4.04 -7.08
CA ASN A 56 12.12 -3.14 -7.62
C ASN A 56 11.86 -2.83 -9.11
N MET A 57 11.35 -1.66 -9.41
CA MET A 57 11.07 -1.20 -10.77
C MET A 57 12.30 -1.10 -11.70
N SER A 58 13.52 -1.29 -11.20
CA SER A 58 14.76 -1.27 -11.99
C SER A 58 15.16 -2.66 -12.50
N THR A 59 14.59 -3.71 -11.95
CA THR A 59 14.72 -5.11 -12.35
C THR A 59 13.53 -5.54 -13.18
N TYR A 60 13.64 -6.60 -13.97
CA TYR A 60 12.52 -7.13 -14.74
C TYR A 60 12.81 -8.52 -15.27
N TRP A 61 11.77 -9.33 -15.37
CA TRP A 61 11.79 -10.56 -16.15
C TRP A 61 11.66 -10.23 -17.65
N ILE A 62 12.36 -10.99 -18.50
CA ILE A 62 12.14 -11.02 -19.95
C ILE A 62 12.25 -12.46 -20.45
N ALA A 63 11.40 -12.85 -21.38
CA ALA A 63 11.44 -14.17 -22.01
C ALA A 63 12.77 -14.39 -22.77
N ASP A 64 13.16 -15.65 -23.00
CA ASP A 64 14.41 -16.00 -23.66
C ASP A 64 14.38 -15.81 -25.20
N ASN A 65 13.21 -15.55 -25.75
CA ASN A 65 12.98 -15.36 -27.19
C ASN A 65 11.78 -14.46 -27.47
N GLU A 66 11.60 -14.09 -28.75
CA GLU A 66 10.52 -13.21 -29.25
C GLU A 66 9.19 -13.90 -29.50
N GLN A 67 9.09 -15.21 -29.28
CA GLN A 67 7.88 -15.98 -29.56
C GLN A 67 6.78 -15.71 -28.53
N PHE A 68 5.55 -15.70 -28.98
CA PHE A 68 4.37 -15.64 -28.13
C PHE A 68 3.54 -16.93 -28.31
N PRO A 69 2.79 -17.37 -27.28
CA PRO A 69 2.65 -16.78 -25.95
C PRO A 69 3.84 -17.05 -25.03
N GLN A 70 4.10 -16.17 -24.09
CA GLN A 70 5.01 -16.39 -22.97
C GLN A 70 4.26 -16.18 -21.66
N SER A 71 4.57 -16.96 -20.63
CA SER A 71 3.87 -16.86 -19.37
C SER A 71 4.79 -17.00 -18.17
N LEU A 72 4.40 -16.37 -17.06
CA LEU A 72 4.93 -16.63 -15.73
C LEU A 72 3.76 -16.98 -14.80
N THR A 73 4.01 -17.89 -13.88
CA THR A 73 3.04 -18.30 -12.86
C THR A 73 3.64 -18.05 -11.48
N VAL A 74 2.88 -17.37 -10.63
CA VAL A 74 3.22 -17.14 -9.22
C VAL A 74 2.51 -18.18 -8.37
N ASP A 75 3.24 -18.88 -7.50
CA ASP A 75 2.67 -19.67 -6.41
C ASP A 75 2.57 -18.78 -5.16
N LEU A 76 1.36 -18.45 -4.73
CA LEU A 76 1.10 -17.72 -3.50
C LEU A 76 1.31 -18.59 -2.24
N GLU A 77 1.68 -19.88 -2.43
CA GLU A 77 1.94 -20.89 -1.41
C GLU A 77 0.68 -21.43 -0.72
N GLU A 78 -0.37 -20.62 -0.66
CA GLU A 78 -1.69 -21.00 -0.14
C GLU A 78 -2.81 -20.36 -0.95
N VAL A 79 -4.05 -20.74 -0.67
CA VAL A 79 -5.23 -20.10 -1.28
C VAL A 79 -5.47 -18.76 -0.63
N CYS A 80 -5.38 -17.70 -1.43
CA CYS A 80 -5.55 -16.30 -0.99
C CYS A 80 -6.84 -15.72 -1.56
N THR A 81 -7.48 -14.81 -0.81
CA THR A 81 -8.59 -14.00 -1.32
C THR A 81 -8.02 -12.77 -2.03
N LEU A 82 -8.31 -12.64 -3.33
CA LEU A 82 -7.80 -11.55 -4.16
C LEU A 82 -8.67 -10.29 -4.07
N SER A 83 -8.03 -9.12 -4.18
CA SER A 83 -8.68 -7.80 -4.32
C SER A 83 -8.27 -7.06 -5.59
N GLY A 84 -7.12 -7.39 -6.18
CA GLY A 84 -6.64 -6.74 -7.40
C GLY A 84 -5.37 -7.37 -7.96
N ILE A 85 -5.05 -7.00 -9.18
CA ILE A 85 -3.80 -7.37 -9.86
C ILE A 85 -3.25 -6.12 -10.56
N GLN A 86 -1.91 -5.98 -10.56
CA GLN A 86 -1.22 -4.96 -11.33
C GLN A 86 -0.10 -5.59 -12.15
N GLN A 87 -0.14 -5.37 -13.46
CA GLN A 87 0.94 -5.71 -14.38
C GLN A 87 1.63 -4.43 -14.83
N ILE A 88 2.96 -4.38 -14.67
CA ILE A 88 3.78 -3.25 -15.12
C ILE A 88 4.81 -3.75 -16.12
N PHE A 89 4.68 -3.29 -17.36
CA PHE A 89 5.67 -3.50 -18.41
C PHE A 89 6.76 -2.41 -18.36
N LYS A 90 7.92 -2.69 -18.91
CA LYS A 90 9.01 -1.71 -19.05
C LYS A 90 8.68 -0.65 -20.11
N ASP A 91 8.02 -1.05 -21.18
CA ASP A 91 7.80 -0.24 -22.35
C ASP A 91 6.32 0.07 -22.56
N HIS A 92 6.04 1.30 -23.01
CA HIS A 92 4.70 1.71 -23.40
C HIS A 92 4.36 1.16 -24.79
N ASP A 93 3.36 0.29 -24.87
CA ASP A 93 2.91 -0.34 -26.11
C ASP A 93 1.39 -0.64 -26.08
N SER A 94 0.87 -1.26 -27.13
CA SER A 94 -0.40 -1.97 -27.10
C SER A 94 -0.11 -3.45 -26.81
N TRP A 95 -0.28 -3.82 -25.55
CA TRP A 95 0.01 -5.15 -25.03
C TRP A 95 -1.21 -6.05 -25.10
N LYS A 96 -1.01 -7.27 -25.61
CA LYS A 96 -2.00 -8.35 -25.57
C LYS A 96 -1.61 -9.32 -24.47
N PHE A 97 -2.47 -9.48 -23.48
CA PHE A 97 -2.23 -10.39 -22.36
C PHE A 97 -3.53 -10.82 -21.68
N LYS A 98 -3.45 -11.90 -20.93
CA LYS A 98 -4.50 -12.31 -19.99
C LYS A 98 -3.86 -12.69 -18.66
N ILE A 99 -4.67 -12.64 -17.60
CA ILE A 99 -4.29 -13.12 -16.28
C ILE A 99 -5.34 -14.10 -15.81
N GLU A 100 -4.89 -15.23 -15.26
CA GLU A 100 -5.73 -16.34 -14.85
C GLU A 100 -5.37 -16.78 -13.43
N GLY A 101 -6.37 -17.24 -12.67
CA GLY A 101 -6.21 -17.83 -11.34
C GLY A 101 -6.54 -19.30 -11.32
N SER A 102 -5.84 -20.09 -10.50
CA SER A 102 -6.05 -21.52 -10.30
C SER A 102 -5.74 -21.95 -8.87
N ASN A 103 -6.30 -23.09 -8.44
CA ASN A 103 -5.98 -23.74 -7.17
C ASN A 103 -5.21 -25.05 -7.35
N ASP A 104 -5.06 -25.53 -8.59
CA ASP A 104 -4.49 -26.84 -8.91
C ASP A 104 -3.57 -26.86 -10.15
N GLU A 105 -3.30 -25.68 -10.75
CA GLU A 105 -2.56 -25.50 -12.01
C GLU A 105 -3.14 -26.21 -13.23
N LEU A 106 -4.31 -26.85 -13.09
CA LEU A 106 -4.99 -27.57 -14.18
C LEU A 106 -6.22 -26.82 -14.67
N HIS A 107 -7.00 -26.25 -13.76
CA HIS A 107 -8.23 -25.51 -14.05
C HIS A 107 -8.01 -24.02 -13.79
N TRP A 108 -8.10 -23.22 -14.86
CA TRP A 108 -7.79 -21.81 -14.84
C TRP A 108 -9.03 -20.96 -15.10
N ALA A 109 -9.30 -19.99 -14.21
CA ALA A 109 -10.32 -18.98 -14.38
C ALA A 109 -9.70 -17.68 -14.89
N VAL A 110 -10.28 -17.06 -15.91
CA VAL A 110 -9.82 -15.77 -16.42
C VAL A 110 -10.20 -14.67 -15.44
N LEU A 111 -9.22 -13.89 -14.98
CA LEU A 111 -9.36 -12.75 -14.08
C LEU A 111 -9.27 -11.43 -14.84
N VAL A 112 -8.35 -11.34 -15.82
CA VAL A 112 -8.17 -10.19 -16.68
C VAL A 112 -8.02 -10.66 -18.12
N ASP A 113 -8.78 -10.07 -19.03
CA ASP A 113 -8.70 -10.34 -20.46
C ASP A 113 -8.42 -9.06 -21.25
N ASN A 114 -7.18 -8.93 -21.71
CA ASN A 114 -6.69 -7.88 -22.61
C ASN A 114 -6.17 -8.49 -23.91
N THR A 115 -6.79 -9.58 -24.39
CA THR A 115 -6.37 -10.31 -25.60
C THR A 115 -6.54 -9.50 -26.88
N ASP A 116 -7.45 -8.54 -26.91
CA ASP A 116 -7.63 -7.59 -28.03
C ASP A 116 -6.53 -6.51 -28.07
N GLY A 117 -5.82 -6.32 -26.97
CA GLY A 117 -4.77 -5.33 -26.82
C GLY A 117 -5.22 -4.08 -26.07
N ILE A 118 -4.39 -3.63 -25.14
CA ILE A 118 -4.60 -2.40 -24.35
C ILE A 118 -3.33 -1.55 -24.39
N SER A 119 -3.50 -0.24 -24.66
CA SER A 119 -2.38 0.70 -24.75
C SER A 119 -1.94 1.19 -23.36
N GLY A 120 -0.65 1.11 -23.07
CA GLY A 120 -0.06 1.55 -21.81
C GLY A 120 1.16 0.73 -21.42
N PHE A 121 1.54 0.82 -20.15
CA PHE A 121 2.61 0.03 -19.54
C PHE A 121 2.27 -0.39 -18.09
N ASP A 122 1.35 0.29 -17.43
CA ASP A 122 0.90 0.02 -16.07
C ASP A 122 -0.61 -0.23 -16.06
N PHE A 123 -0.99 -1.46 -15.73
CA PHE A 123 -2.37 -1.95 -15.78
C PHE A 123 -2.77 -2.50 -14.42
N LYS A 124 -3.52 -1.71 -13.65
CA LYS A 124 -4.11 -2.14 -12.37
C LYS A 124 -5.60 -2.44 -12.57
N THR A 125 -6.02 -3.66 -12.21
CA THR A 125 -7.39 -4.15 -12.38
C THR A 125 -7.89 -4.73 -11.06
N PRO A 126 -9.05 -4.30 -10.54
CA PRO A 126 -9.74 -4.97 -9.46
C PRO A 126 -10.15 -6.39 -9.91
N VAL A 127 -9.87 -7.38 -9.09
CA VAL A 127 -10.31 -8.77 -9.29
C VAL A 127 -10.83 -9.32 -7.97
N SER A 128 -11.59 -10.41 -8.03
CA SER A 128 -12.09 -11.12 -6.85
C SER A 128 -12.04 -12.61 -7.06
N GLY A 129 -11.94 -13.36 -5.98
CA GLY A 129 -11.92 -14.82 -5.98
C GLY A 129 -10.85 -15.37 -5.03
N GLU A 130 -10.83 -16.70 -4.90
CA GLU A 130 -9.89 -17.40 -4.02
C GLU A 130 -8.99 -18.30 -4.87
N PHE A 131 -7.68 -17.96 -4.93
CA PHE A 131 -6.71 -18.66 -5.77
C PHE A 131 -5.35 -18.78 -5.06
N ARG A 132 -4.64 -19.89 -5.38
CA ARG A 132 -3.25 -20.10 -5.00
C ARG A 132 -2.27 -19.70 -6.09
N TYR A 133 -2.58 -20.03 -7.34
CA TYR A 133 -1.70 -19.78 -8.49
C TYR A 133 -2.28 -18.68 -9.35
N ILE A 134 -1.43 -17.70 -9.72
CA ILE A 134 -1.80 -16.62 -10.62
C ILE A 134 -0.86 -16.62 -11.81
N ARG A 135 -1.42 -16.73 -13.02
CA ARG A 135 -0.65 -16.79 -14.27
C ARG A 135 -0.88 -15.56 -15.13
N LEU A 136 0.20 -14.85 -15.45
CA LEU A 136 0.25 -13.88 -16.53
C LEU A 136 0.63 -14.60 -17.82
N THR A 137 -0.15 -14.44 -18.88
CA THR A 137 0.18 -14.90 -20.23
C THR A 137 0.22 -13.72 -21.17
N ILE A 138 1.41 -13.37 -21.71
CA ILE A 138 1.61 -12.31 -22.68
C ILE A 138 1.47 -12.91 -24.08
N LEU A 139 0.59 -12.35 -24.89
CA LEU A 139 0.16 -12.86 -26.18
C LEU A 139 0.71 -12.06 -27.35
N GLY A 140 1.22 -10.86 -27.09
CA GLY A 140 1.78 -10.01 -28.15
C GLY A 140 2.08 -8.58 -27.73
N SER A 141 2.89 -7.93 -28.53
CA SER A 141 3.27 -6.52 -28.48
C SER A 141 3.09 -5.91 -29.88
N ALA A 142 2.44 -4.75 -29.98
CA ALA A 142 2.23 -4.10 -31.29
C ALA A 142 3.53 -3.59 -31.92
N LYS A 143 4.52 -3.23 -31.10
CA LYS A 143 5.84 -2.76 -31.55
C LYS A 143 6.89 -3.86 -31.66
N GLY A 144 6.52 -5.12 -31.34
CA GLY A 144 7.44 -6.26 -31.43
C GLY A 144 8.40 -6.37 -30.24
N TYR A 145 8.08 -5.81 -29.08
CA TYR A 145 8.84 -6.06 -27.85
C TYR A 145 8.70 -7.52 -27.43
N TRP A 146 9.75 -8.08 -26.88
CA TRP A 146 9.69 -9.40 -26.25
C TRP A 146 8.80 -9.37 -25.00
N ALA A 147 8.25 -10.51 -24.65
CA ALA A 147 7.47 -10.62 -23.40
C ALA A 147 8.35 -10.31 -22.21
N HIS A 148 7.91 -9.38 -21.35
CA HIS A 148 8.62 -8.98 -20.14
C HIS A 148 7.66 -8.45 -19.07
N SER A 149 8.14 -8.35 -17.84
CA SER A 149 7.41 -7.73 -16.71
C SER A 149 8.41 -7.09 -15.76
N CYS A 150 8.26 -5.79 -15.49
CA CYS A 150 8.97 -5.13 -14.39
C CYS A 150 8.39 -5.54 -13.05
N GLU A 151 7.07 -5.51 -12.92
CA GLU A 151 6.36 -5.91 -11.72
C GLU A 151 5.04 -6.61 -12.06
N PHE A 152 4.82 -7.74 -11.43
CA PHE A 152 3.54 -8.45 -11.42
C PHE A 152 3.05 -8.58 -9.99
N ARG A 153 2.15 -7.70 -9.60
CA ARG A 153 1.64 -7.59 -8.23
C ARG A 153 0.27 -8.22 -8.12
N VAL A 154 0.09 -9.03 -7.09
CA VAL A 154 -1.20 -9.62 -6.72
C VAL A 154 -1.58 -9.05 -5.36
N PHE A 155 -2.73 -8.41 -5.28
CA PHE A 155 -3.24 -7.81 -4.05
C PHE A 155 -4.32 -8.70 -3.45
N GLY A 156 -4.27 -8.84 -2.13
CA GLY A 156 -5.23 -9.71 -1.45
C GLY A 156 -4.84 -10.04 -0.02
N THR A 157 -5.44 -11.10 0.50
CA THR A 157 -5.23 -11.58 1.87
C THR A 157 -5.05 -13.10 1.89
N GLU A 158 -4.14 -13.58 2.70
CA GLU A 158 -3.93 -14.99 2.98
C GLU A 158 -5.13 -15.57 3.74
N LYS A 159 -5.55 -16.80 3.41
CA LYS A 159 -6.81 -17.40 3.92
C LYS A 159 -6.76 -17.71 5.41
N ASP A 160 -5.63 -18.18 5.91
CA ASP A 160 -5.50 -18.59 7.32
C ASP A 160 -5.49 -17.42 8.31
N VAL A 161 -5.20 -16.22 7.86
CA VAL A 161 -5.26 -15.00 8.68
C VAL A 161 -6.70 -14.61 9.03
N VAL A 162 -7.67 -15.04 8.23
CA VAL A 162 -9.12 -14.79 8.47
C VAL A 162 -9.69 -15.72 9.54
N SER A 163 -9.13 -16.94 9.71
CA SER A 163 -9.67 -17.97 10.60
C SER A 163 -9.30 -17.82 12.07
N LEU A 164 -8.29 -17.04 12.44
CA LEU A 164 -7.75 -17.00 13.79
C LEU A 164 -8.13 -15.79 14.64
N GLY A 165 -9.11 -14.99 14.24
CA GLY A 165 -9.67 -13.93 15.11
C GLY A 165 -8.65 -12.91 15.68
N GLY A 166 -7.43 -12.88 15.16
CA GLY A 166 -6.31 -12.08 15.65
C GLY A 166 -5.29 -11.80 14.58
N ARG A 167 -5.67 -11.00 13.55
CA ARG A 167 -4.64 -10.33 12.76
C ARG A 167 -3.87 -9.44 13.72
N GLU A 168 -2.56 -9.62 13.84
CA GLU A 168 -1.71 -8.57 14.35
C GLU A 168 -1.95 -7.33 13.48
N LEU A 169 -2.43 -6.27 14.12
CA LEU A 169 -2.61 -4.99 13.43
C LEU A 169 -1.21 -4.44 13.17
N GLU A 170 -0.89 -4.20 11.91
CA GLU A 170 0.36 -3.55 11.51
C GLU A 170 0.22 -2.04 11.64
N ASP A 171 1.29 -1.35 12.00
CA ASP A 171 1.35 0.11 11.86
C ASP A 171 1.52 0.48 10.37
N LEU A 172 0.42 0.81 9.74
CA LEU A 172 0.34 1.17 8.32
C LEU A 172 1.06 2.48 8.00
N ALA A 173 1.32 3.30 9.03
CA ALA A 173 2.01 4.59 8.88
C ALA A 173 3.52 4.47 9.11
N PHE A 174 4.04 3.31 9.53
CA PHE A 174 5.46 3.13 9.75
C PHE A 174 6.27 3.44 8.47
N ASN A 175 7.15 4.45 8.56
CA ASN A 175 7.92 4.99 7.43
C ASN A 175 7.07 5.48 6.23
N ALA A 176 5.80 5.83 6.44
CA ALA A 176 4.93 6.35 5.39
C ALA A 176 5.46 7.67 4.80
N LEU A 177 5.08 7.95 3.56
CA LEU A 177 5.25 9.29 3.01
C LEU A 177 4.40 10.27 3.80
N ALA A 178 5.02 11.29 4.35
CA ALA A 178 4.35 12.23 5.22
C ALA A 178 4.47 13.67 4.73
N ALA A 179 3.40 14.44 4.95
CA ALA A 179 3.34 15.88 4.72
C ALA A 179 2.89 16.60 5.99
N THR A 180 3.24 17.86 6.13
CA THR A 180 2.89 18.69 7.29
C THR A 180 2.71 20.15 6.90
N SER A 181 2.00 20.90 7.71
CA SER A 181 1.87 22.37 7.57
C SER A 181 3.21 23.08 7.75
N SER A 182 4.00 22.63 8.74
CA SER A 182 5.32 23.21 9.07
C SER A 182 6.12 22.24 9.94
N PHE A 183 7.43 22.47 10.10
CA PHE A 183 8.28 21.83 11.09
C PHE A 183 9.40 22.80 11.54
N CYS A 184 9.78 22.74 12.80
CA CYS A 184 10.67 23.75 13.40
C CYS A 184 12.13 23.64 12.94
N ASP A 185 12.62 22.42 12.68
CA ASP A 185 13.98 22.17 12.18
C ASP A 185 14.13 20.75 11.58
N ASN A 186 15.31 20.45 11.06
CA ASN A 186 15.59 19.17 10.40
C ASN A 186 15.61 17.94 11.35
N ASN A 187 15.65 18.15 12.66
CA ASN A 187 15.59 17.05 13.64
C ASN A 187 14.15 16.73 14.03
N HIS A 188 13.20 17.64 13.75
CA HIS A 188 11.79 17.55 14.15
C HIS A 188 10.85 17.56 12.94
N THR A 189 11.26 16.91 11.85
CA THR A 189 10.46 16.80 10.62
C THR A 189 9.25 15.86 10.81
N GLN A 190 8.27 15.96 9.91
CA GLN A 190 7.09 15.09 9.90
C GLN A 190 7.39 13.59 9.93
N LYS A 191 8.52 13.16 9.38
CA LYS A 191 8.93 11.73 9.36
C LYS A 191 9.14 11.17 10.77
N LYS A 192 9.48 12.04 11.73
CA LYS A 192 9.74 11.66 13.11
C LYS A 192 8.50 11.23 13.90
N ALA A 193 7.32 11.45 13.36
CA ALA A 193 6.07 10.97 13.92
C ALA A 193 5.66 9.59 13.36
N PHE A 194 6.49 8.97 12.49
CA PHE A 194 6.19 7.71 11.79
C PHE A 194 7.40 6.77 11.73
N ASP A 195 8.45 7.01 12.53
CA ASP A 195 9.70 6.22 12.47
C ASP A 195 9.77 5.10 13.52
N GLY A 196 8.75 4.94 14.37
CA GLY A 196 8.69 3.93 15.40
C GLY A 196 9.60 4.19 16.62
N ASP A 197 10.21 5.39 16.70
CA ASP A 197 11.13 5.77 17.76
C ASP A 197 10.50 6.85 18.68
N ASN A 198 9.96 6.45 19.81
CA ASN A 198 9.36 7.35 20.80
C ASN A 198 10.31 8.41 21.40
N THR A 199 11.60 8.38 21.05
CA THR A 199 12.58 9.40 21.46
C THR A 199 12.70 10.54 20.46
N THR A 200 12.21 10.35 19.25
CA THR A 200 12.11 11.37 18.20
C THR A 200 10.69 11.91 18.10
N PHE A 201 10.49 13.05 17.44
CA PHE A 201 9.16 13.66 17.33
C PHE A 201 9.12 14.76 16.24
N TRP A 202 7.94 14.98 15.72
CA TRP A 202 7.63 16.18 14.93
C TRP A 202 7.22 17.33 15.83
N TYR A 203 7.72 18.53 15.53
CA TYR A 203 7.24 19.80 16.05
C TYR A 203 6.89 20.75 14.90
N ALA A 204 5.77 21.44 14.97
CA ALA A 204 5.49 22.59 14.13
C ALA A 204 6.49 23.72 14.38
N ASP A 205 6.72 24.59 13.40
CA ASP A 205 7.67 25.73 13.52
C ASP A 205 7.18 26.84 14.46
N ASN A 206 5.86 26.88 14.71
CA ASN A 206 5.22 27.87 15.54
C ASN A 206 3.87 27.37 16.08
N ASN A 207 3.25 28.16 16.97
CA ASN A 207 1.93 27.90 17.55
C ASN A 207 0.80 28.66 16.85
N ALA A 208 0.97 29.03 15.58
CA ALA A 208 -0.11 29.57 14.75
C ALA A 208 -1.01 28.40 14.29
N TYR A 209 -2.08 28.17 15.02
CA TYR A 209 -3.04 27.12 14.72
C TYR A 209 -3.97 27.48 13.54
N PRO A 210 -4.52 26.49 12.78
CA PRO A 210 -4.27 25.06 12.94
C PRO A 210 -2.96 24.61 12.30
N GLN A 211 -2.32 23.61 12.91
CA GLN A 211 -1.19 22.89 12.30
C GLN A 211 -1.61 21.44 12.03
N TRP A 212 -1.06 20.84 10.99
CA TRP A 212 -1.46 19.50 10.60
C TRP A 212 -0.29 18.60 10.19
N LEU A 213 -0.50 17.29 10.34
CA LEU A 213 0.39 16.20 9.98
C LEU A 213 -0.42 15.16 9.23
N CYS A 214 0.07 14.68 8.07
CA CYS A 214 -0.63 13.74 7.21
C CYS A 214 0.28 12.59 6.78
N ALA A 215 -0.18 11.35 6.93
CA ALA A 215 0.44 10.16 6.35
C ALA A 215 -0.24 9.77 5.04
N ASP A 216 0.53 9.42 4.00
CA ASP A 216 0.08 8.70 2.82
C ASP A 216 0.42 7.22 3.01
N LEU A 217 -0.58 6.38 3.25
CA LEU A 217 -0.44 4.94 3.43
C LEU A 217 -0.19 4.18 2.10
N GLY A 218 -0.07 4.94 0.99
CA GLY A 218 0.15 4.40 -0.35
C GLY A 218 -1.13 3.88 -1.02
N LEU A 219 -1.95 3.14 -0.32
CA LEU A 219 -3.17 2.47 -0.81
C LEU A 219 -4.33 2.69 0.17
N PRO A 220 -5.60 2.53 -0.26
CA PRO A 220 -6.72 2.42 0.66
C PRO A 220 -6.52 1.24 1.62
N CYS A 221 -6.67 1.49 2.92
CA CYS A 221 -6.43 0.51 3.98
C CYS A 221 -7.65 0.39 4.89
N ASP A 222 -7.83 -0.79 5.50
CA ASP A 222 -8.80 -1.01 6.56
C ASP A 222 -8.18 -0.57 7.90
N VAL A 223 -8.40 0.68 8.27
CA VAL A 223 -7.87 1.27 9.51
C VAL A 223 -8.74 0.83 10.69
N ARG A 224 -8.11 0.21 11.68
CA ARG A 224 -8.78 -0.37 12.86
C ARG A 224 -8.64 0.47 14.11
N ASN A 225 -7.49 1.06 14.32
CA ASN A 225 -7.31 2.03 15.38
C ASN A 225 -6.24 3.07 15.01
N ILE A 226 -6.30 4.19 15.69
CA ILE A 226 -5.31 5.27 15.58
C ILE A 226 -4.84 5.60 16.98
N LYS A 227 -3.53 5.73 17.15
CA LYS A 227 -2.90 6.23 18.36
C LYS A 227 -2.09 7.48 18.04
N GLN A 228 -2.42 8.59 18.71
CA GLN A 228 -1.65 9.83 18.67
C GLN A 228 -0.92 10.00 20.02
N THR A 229 0.39 10.27 19.96
CA THR A 229 1.19 10.57 21.16
C THR A 229 1.81 11.95 21.02
N PHE A 230 1.34 12.91 21.81
CA PHE A 230 1.91 14.25 21.92
C PHE A 230 3.19 14.28 22.76
N VAL A 231 4.05 15.26 22.55
CA VAL A 231 5.28 15.42 23.34
C VAL A 231 4.97 15.89 24.75
N GLU A 232 4.15 16.93 24.88
CA GLU A 232 3.78 17.52 26.18
C GLU A 232 2.43 17.01 26.66
N LYS A 233 2.30 16.91 27.99
CA LYS A 233 1.03 16.65 28.65
C LYS A 233 0.22 17.93 28.75
N ASP A 234 -0.87 18.00 27.99
CA ASP A 234 -1.76 19.16 27.95
C ASP A 234 -3.22 18.76 27.68
N VAL A 235 -4.10 19.72 27.50
CA VAL A 235 -5.43 19.56 26.93
C VAL A 235 -5.35 19.97 25.45
N TRP A 236 -5.38 18.99 24.58
CA TRP A 236 -5.22 19.16 23.12
C TRP A 236 -6.56 19.19 22.41
N SER A 237 -6.77 20.20 21.56
CA SER A 237 -7.93 20.29 20.65
C SER A 237 -7.51 19.91 19.24
N PHE A 238 -8.08 18.84 18.68
CA PHE A 238 -7.68 18.32 17.38
C PHE A 238 -8.81 17.52 16.70
N ILE A 239 -8.62 17.22 15.43
CA ILE A 239 -9.39 16.21 14.69
C ILE A 239 -8.46 15.24 13.99
N ILE A 240 -8.98 14.06 13.66
CA ILE A 240 -8.34 13.10 12.75
C ILE A 240 -9.31 12.83 11.61
N GLU A 241 -8.81 12.89 10.39
CA GLU A 241 -9.57 12.72 9.15
C GLU A 241 -8.91 11.66 8.26
N GLY A 242 -9.73 10.91 7.51
CA GLY A 242 -9.29 9.97 6.49
C GLY A 242 -9.74 10.40 5.10
N SER A 243 -8.95 10.03 4.07
CA SER A 243 -9.26 10.32 2.67
C SER A 243 -8.67 9.26 1.74
N ASN A 244 -9.35 8.98 0.62
CA ASN A 244 -8.80 8.15 -0.45
C ASN A 244 -8.22 8.94 -1.63
N ASP A 245 -8.50 10.24 -1.74
CA ASP A 245 -8.11 11.09 -2.88
C ASP A 245 -7.34 12.36 -2.48
N ASN A 246 -7.08 12.54 -1.17
CA ASN A 246 -6.46 13.75 -0.58
C ASN A 246 -7.22 15.05 -0.85
N LYS A 247 -8.49 14.96 -1.20
CA LYS A 247 -9.38 16.10 -1.51
C LYS A 247 -10.63 16.10 -0.65
N LYS A 248 -11.31 14.96 -0.59
CA LYS A 248 -12.50 14.76 0.24
C LYS A 248 -12.08 14.01 1.50
N TRP A 249 -12.39 14.60 2.65
CA TRP A 249 -11.99 14.11 3.96
C TRP A 249 -13.20 13.69 4.79
N ASP A 250 -13.14 12.51 5.37
CA ASP A 250 -14.14 11.99 6.29
C ASP A 250 -13.59 12.08 7.73
N LEU A 251 -14.43 12.56 8.65
CA LEU A 251 -14.02 12.75 10.05
C LEU A 251 -13.96 11.40 10.76
N LEU A 252 -12.79 11.02 11.24
CA LEU A 252 -12.53 9.79 12.00
C LEU A 252 -12.61 10.02 13.51
N ALA A 253 -12.10 11.17 13.98
CA ALA A 253 -12.17 11.57 15.38
C ALA A 253 -12.34 13.07 15.51
N ASP A 254 -13.26 13.48 16.41
CA ASP A 254 -13.47 14.87 16.78
C ASP A 254 -13.13 15.08 18.26
N CYS A 255 -12.00 15.72 18.50
CA CYS A 255 -11.47 16.04 19.83
C CYS A 255 -11.38 17.56 20.05
N ARG A 256 -12.19 18.37 19.32
CA ARG A 256 -12.17 19.84 19.45
C ARG A 256 -12.65 20.35 20.81
N SER A 257 -13.37 19.53 21.57
CA SER A 257 -13.73 19.84 22.97
C SER A 257 -12.56 19.77 23.95
N GLY A 258 -11.39 19.27 23.50
CA GLY A 258 -10.19 19.12 24.29
C GLY A 258 -10.08 17.73 24.93
N ILE A 259 -8.92 17.08 24.75
CA ILE A 259 -8.56 15.79 25.38
C ILE A 259 -7.31 16.01 26.22
N ALA A 260 -7.40 15.67 27.51
CA ALA A 260 -6.28 15.81 28.43
C ALA A 260 -5.32 14.62 28.36
N GLY A 261 -4.02 14.88 28.32
CA GLY A 261 -2.97 13.87 28.37
C GLY A 261 -1.94 13.99 27.27
N THR A 262 -1.11 12.95 27.13
CA THR A 262 -0.13 12.81 26.06
C THR A 262 -0.59 11.82 25.01
N GLU A 263 -1.45 10.87 25.35
CA GLU A 263 -1.91 9.81 24.45
C GLU A 263 -3.40 9.91 24.17
N TYR A 264 -3.75 9.63 22.93
CA TYR A 264 -5.11 9.44 22.47
C TYR A 264 -5.18 8.19 21.60
N VAL A 265 -6.13 7.29 21.92
CA VAL A 265 -6.39 6.08 21.16
C VAL A 265 -7.84 6.07 20.71
N LYS A 266 -8.08 5.77 19.45
CA LYS A 266 -9.42 5.65 18.85
C LYS A 266 -9.54 4.34 18.09
N GLU A 267 -10.47 3.50 18.51
CA GLU A 267 -10.93 2.35 17.72
C GLU A 267 -11.81 2.82 16.57
N LEU A 268 -11.57 2.27 15.38
CA LEU A 268 -12.28 2.56 14.15
C LEU A 268 -12.85 1.26 13.56
N ASN A 269 -13.98 1.37 12.91
CA ASN A 269 -14.59 0.28 12.15
C ASN A 269 -14.89 0.78 10.74
N GLY A 270 -14.00 0.51 9.78
CA GLY A 270 -14.26 0.90 8.40
C GLY A 270 -13.01 0.92 7.52
N VAL A 271 -13.23 0.90 6.20
CA VAL A 271 -12.20 1.07 5.16
C VAL A 271 -12.13 2.55 4.80
N TYR A 272 -10.94 3.14 4.94
CA TYR A 272 -10.69 4.56 4.65
C TYR A 272 -9.56 4.73 3.64
#